data_5ea9c61ffbf5bd8183574cc2e70b54d2
#
_entry.id   5ea9c61ffbf5bd8183574cc2e70b54d2
#
_cell.length_a   1.000
_cell.length_b   1.000
_cell.length_c   1.000
_cell.angle_alpha   90.00
_cell.angle_beta   90.00
_cell.angle_gamma   90.00
#
_symmetry.space_group_name_H-M   'P 1'
#
loop_
_entity.id
_entity.type
_entity.pdbx_description
1 polymer ?
#
loop_
_entity_poly.entity_id
_entity_poly.type
_entity_poly.pdbx_seq_one_letter_code
_entity_poly.pdbx_strand_id
1 'polypeptide(L)'
;KIILSLAIGLSLLAGCNAPKEVAGDDRSLDFTADWAFRLGDDTAAARPDYNDADWRKLNLPHDWAIEGEFSKDNPSGTGGGALPGGIGWYRKTFTADKADEGKRYRIDFDGAYMNSTVYINGHELGTRPYGYISFSYDLTPYIKWGEENVLAVRVDNAEQPNSRWYSGCGIYR
;
A
#
# COMPACT_ATOMS: atom_id res chain seq x y z
N LYS A 1 -76.58 -28.40 8.48
CA LYS A 1 -75.60 -27.93 7.44
C LYS A 1 -74.71 -26.87 8.09
N ILE A 2 -73.50 -27.22 8.34
CA ILE A 2 -72.46 -26.34 8.90
C ILE A 2 -71.63 -25.82 7.76
N ILE A 3 -71.60 -24.53 7.54
CA ILE A 3 -70.77 -23.87 6.53
C ILE A 3 -69.54 -23.37 7.27
N LEU A 4 -68.38 -23.99 6.97
CA LEU A 4 -67.07 -23.62 7.48
C LEU A 4 -66.45 -22.56 6.55
N SER A 5 -66.40 -21.33 6.98
CA SER A 5 -65.75 -20.23 6.24
C SER A 5 -64.26 -20.27 6.48
N LEU A 6 -63.49 -20.59 5.45
CA LEU A 6 -62.05 -20.57 5.45
C LEU A 6 -61.57 -19.14 5.16
N ALA A 7 -61.04 -18.44 6.15
CA ALA A 7 -60.41 -17.15 5.98
C ALA A 7 -58.94 -17.36 5.57
N ILE A 8 -58.65 -17.04 4.31
CA ILE A 8 -57.28 -17.04 3.78
C ILE A 8 -56.61 -15.70 4.21
N GLY A 9 -55.70 -15.83 5.17
CA GLY A 9 -54.85 -14.69 5.57
C GLY A 9 -53.77 -14.43 4.50
N LEU A 10 -53.89 -13.29 3.83
CA LEU A 10 -52.87 -12.80 2.89
C LEU A 10 -51.74 -12.15 3.66
N SER A 11 -50.64 -12.88 3.85
CA SER A 11 -49.43 -12.35 4.47
C SER A 11 -48.71 -11.44 3.47
N LEU A 12 -48.77 -10.15 3.69
CA LEU A 12 -47.94 -9.16 2.98
C LEU A 12 -46.48 -9.33 3.44
N LEU A 13 -45.67 -10.00 2.61
CA LEU A 13 -44.22 -9.98 2.75
C LEU A 13 -43.74 -8.58 2.33
N ALA A 14 -43.54 -7.71 3.31
CA ALA A 14 -42.77 -6.48 3.09
C ALA A 14 -41.32 -6.86 2.79
N GLY A 15 -40.99 -6.92 1.50
CA GLY A 15 -39.61 -7.05 1.06
C GLY A 15 -38.81 -5.85 1.56
N CYS A 16 -37.82 -6.08 2.43
CA CYS A 16 -36.79 -5.08 2.69
C CYS A 16 -36.08 -4.81 1.38
N ASN A 17 -36.33 -3.63 0.80
CA ASN A 17 -35.46 -3.11 -0.26
C ASN A 17 -34.11 -2.80 0.41
N ALA A 18 -33.16 -3.73 0.29
CA ALA A 18 -31.78 -3.42 0.55
C ALA A 18 -31.36 -2.24 -0.33
N PRO A 19 -30.66 -1.25 0.20
CA PRO A 19 -30.16 -0.16 -0.64
C PRO A 19 -29.36 -0.77 -1.76
N LYS A 20 -29.72 -0.42 -3.01
CA LYS A 20 -29.00 -0.83 -4.19
C LYS A 20 -27.61 -0.26 -4.06
N GLU A 21 -26.62 -1.14 -3.85
CA GLU A 21 -25.21 -0.76 -3.94
C GLU A 21 -25.02 -0.16 -5.33
N VAL A 22 -24.77 1.14 -5.38
CA VAL A 22 -24.34 1.78 -6.61
C VAL A 22 -22.97 1.19 -6.89
N ALA A 23 -22.88 0.31 -7.89
CA ALA A 23 -21.59 -0.13 -8.40
C ALA A 23 -20.82 1.12 -8.82
N GLY A 24 -19.91 1.57 -7.97
CA GLY A 24 -19.01 2.64 -8.31
C GLY A 24 -18.17 2.19 -9.50
N ASP A 25 -17.80 3.14 -10.35
CA ASP A 25 -16.79 2.91 -11.40
C ASP A 25 -15.44 2.67 -10.70
N ASP A 26 -15.21 1.43 -10.27
CA ASP A 26 -14.01 1.01 -9.52
C ASP A 26 -12.92 0.72 -10.53
N ARG A 27 -12.13 1.76 -10.85
CA ARG A 27 -10.97 1.63 -11.72
C ARG A 27 -9.73 1.30 -10.91
N SER A 28 -9.12 0.17 -11.19
CA SER A 28 -7.79 -0.17 -10.71
C SER A 28 -6.74 0.26 -11.75
N LEU A 29 -5.73 0.98 -11.30
CA LEU A 29 -4.60 1.41 -12.12
C LEU A 29 -3.33 0.70 -11.64
N ASP A 30 -2.55 0.18 -12.59
CA ASP A 30 -1.20 -0.30 -12.29
C ASP A 30 -0.32 0.88 -11.88
N PHE A 31 0.27 0.76 -10.70
CA PHE A 31 1.09 1.82 -10.10
C PHE A 31 2.54 1.37 -9.87
N THR A 32 2.95 0.29 -10.52
CA THR A 32 4.25 -0.38 -10.30
C THR A 32 5.44 0.31 -10.99
N ALA A 33 5.22 1.10 -12.02
CA ALA A 33 6.29 1.71 -12.81
C ALA A 33 6.86 2.99 -12.17
N ASP A 34 8.10 3.35 -12.55
CA ASP A 34 8.74 4.67 -12.35
C ASP A 34 8.84 5.15 -10.90
N TRP A 35 9.15 4.26 -9.96
CA TRP A 35 9.46 4.64 -8.60
C TRP A 35 10.90 5.15 -8.48
N ALA A 36 11.11 6.21 -7.71
CA ALA A 36 12.42 6.61 -7.23
C ALA A 36 12.76 5.84 -5.96
N PHE A 37 13.95 5.24 -5.88
CA PHE A 37 14.41 4.45 -4.75
C PHE A 37 15.78 4.92 -4.24
N ARG A 38 15.94 4.91 -2.92
CA ARG A 38 17.23 5.11 -2.25
C ARG A 38 17.32 4.23 -1.02
N LEU A 39 18.45 3.55 -0.89
CA LEU A 39 18.82 2.84 0.34
C LEU A 39 19.43 3.83 1.33
N GLY A 40 19.00 3.75 2.57
CA GLY A 40 19.38 4.66 3.65
C GLY A 40 18.15 5.31 4.30
N ASP A 41 18.31 5.83 5.50
CA ASP A 41 17.23 6.48 6.24
C ASP A 41 17.38 8.00 6.24
N ASP A 42 16.49 8.67 5.54
CA ASP A 42 16.35 10.12 5.58
C ASP A 42 14.86 10.45 5.70
N THR A 43 14.42 10.73 6.92
CA THR A 43 13.01 11.00 7.20
C THR A 43 12.46 12.25 6.52
N ALA A 44 13.33 13.15 6.03
CA ALA A 44 12.91 14.27 5.20
C ALA A 44 12.31 13.83 3.86
N ALA A 45 12.60 12.61 3.42
CA ALA A 45 12.04 12.01 2.20
C ALA A 45 10.51 11.84 2.23
N ALA A 46 9.88 11.92 3.41
CA ALA A 46 8.42 11.98 3.52
C ALA A 46 7.83 13.28 2.96
N ARG A 47 8.62 14.36 2.87
CA ARG A 47 8.13 15.68 2.47
C ARG A 47 7.92 15.76 0.95
N PRO A 48 6.86 16.45 0.49
CA PRO A 48 6.60 16.59 -0.95
C PRO A 48 7.69 17.39 -1.69
N ASP A 49 8.32 18.36 -1.01
CA ASP A 49 9.38 19.23 -1.58
C ASP A 49 10.79 18.63 -1.51
N TYR A 50 10.92 17.36 -1.07
CA TYR A 50 12.22 16.68 -1.02
C TYR A 50 12.77 16.45 -2.42
N ASN A 51 14.06 16.76 -2.63
CA ASN A 51 14.73 16.52 -3.90
C ASN A 51 15.19 15.06 -4.02
N ASP A 52 14.52 14.31 -4.87
CA ASP A 52 14.83 12.91 -5.20
C ASP A 52 15.36 12.72 -6.62
N ALA A 53 15.84 13.77 -7.26
CA ALA A 53 16.30 13.76 -8.66
C ALA A 53 17.50 12.81 -8.89
N ASP A 54 18.33 12.59 -7.87
CA ASP A 54 19.48 11.68 -7.89
C ASP A 54 19.12 10.22 -7.48
N TRP A 55 17.87 9.96 -7.14
CA TRP A 55 17.45 8.62 -6.75
C TRP A 55 17.35 7.69 -7.96
N ARG A 56 17.68 6.43 -7.74
CA ARG A 56 17.55 5.40 -8.76
C ARG A 56 16.09 5.21 -9.17
N LYS A 57 15.80 5.22 -10.46
CA LYS A 57 14.48 4.87 -10.99
C LYS A 57 14.37 3.37 -11.16
N LEU A 58 13.24 2.79 -10.74
CA LEU A 58 12.96 1.37 -10.85
C LEU A 58 11.46 1.09 -10.93
N ASN A 59 11.14 -0.14 -11.28
CA ASN A 59 9.77 -0.66 -11.23
C ASN A 59 9.62 -1.65 -10.07
N LEU A 60 8.41 -1.73 -9.53
CA LEU A 60 8.03 -2.78 -8.58
C LEU A 60 7.64 -4.06 -9.33
N PRO A 61 7.81 -5.24 -8.75
CA PRO A 61 8.36 -5.50 -7.41
C PRO A 61 9.86 -5.22 -7.31
N HIS A 62 10.31 -4.85 -6.12
CA HIS A 62 11.71 -4.57 -5.86
C HIS A 62 12.12 -5.07 -4.48
N ASP A 63 13.31 -5.69 -4.43
CA ASP A 63 13.94 -6.19 -3.23
C ASP A 63 15.43 -5.82 -3.27
N TRP A 64 15.83 -4.83 -2.47
CA TRP A 64 17.23 -4.36 -2.49
C TRP A 64 18.22 -5.33 -1.88
N ALA A 65 17.78 -6.28 -1.05
CA ALA A 65 18.69 -7.21 -0.41
C ALA A 65 19.32 -8.20 -1.42
N ILE A 66 18.54 -8.64 -2.41
CA ILE A 66 19.07 -9.56 -3.46
C ILE A 66 20.02 -8.87 -4.44
N GLU A 67 20.08 -7.56 -4.43
CA GLU A 67 21.04 -6.78 -5.21
C GLU A 67 22.37 -6.60 -4.50
N GLY A 68 22.40 -6.89 -3.18
CA GLY A 68 23.59 -6.79 -2.36
C GLY A 68 24.44 -8.06 -2.39
N GLU A 69 25.64 -7.92 -1.85
CA GLU A 69 26.61 -9.04 -1.79
C GLU A 69 26.36 -9.91 -0.55
N PHE A 70 26.59 -11.21 -0.70
CA PHE A 70 26.62 -12.14 0.42
C PHE A 70 27.84 -11.87 1.30
N SER A 71 27.61 -11.66 2.59
CA SER A 71 28.70 -11.46 3.54
C SER A 71 28.33 -12.03 4.92
N LYS A 72 29.34 -12.59 5.59
CA LYS A 72 29.20 -13.01 7.00
C LYS A 72 28.91 -11.83 7.93
N ASP A 73 29.28 -10.63 7.52
CA ASP A 73 29.12 -9.40 8.28
C ASP A 73 27.74 -8.77 8.11
N ASN A 74 26.95 -9.29 7.18
CA ASN A 74 25.57 -8.83 7.00
C ASN A 74 24.69 -9.23 8.20
N PRO A 75 23.84 -8.32 8.70
CA PRO A 75 23.09 -8.52 9.94
C PRO A 75 22.08 -9.66 9.88
N SER A 76 21.66 -10.09 8.70
CA SER A 76 20.74 -11.21 8.52
C SER A 76 21.32 -12.57 8.93
N GLY A 77 22.63 -12.67 8.99
CA GLY A 77 23.33 -13.93 9.30
C GLY A 77 23.02 -15.06 8.31
N THR A 78 23.47 -16.26 8.62
CA THR A 78 23.27 -17.43 7.72
C THR A 78 21.78 -17.81 7.57
N GLY A 79 21.00 -17.62 8.63
CA GLY A 79 19.55 -17.92 8.60
C GLY A 79 18.78 -17.02 7.65
N GLY A 80 19.18 -15.76 7.52
CA GLY A 80 18.60 -14.79 6.59
C GLY A 80 19.28 -14.73 5.22
N GLY A 81 20.15 -15.70 4.92
CA GLY A 81 20.84 -15.77 3.63
C GLY A 81 22.09 -14.91 3.52
N ALA A 82 22.61 -14.36 4.64
CA ALA A 82 23.79 -13.48 4.67
C ALA A 82 23.68 -12.27 3.71
N LEU A 83 22.47 -11.82 3.43
CA LEU A 83 22.15 -10.66 2.59
C LEU A 83 21.98 -9.39 3.43
N PRO A 84 22.19 -8.21 2.87
CA PRO A 84 22.02 -6.96 3.60
C PRO A 84 20.55 -6.72 3.98
N GLY A 85 20.36 -6.03 5.12
CA GLY A 85 19.09 -5.46 5.53
C GLY A 85 19.04 -3.96 5.24
N GLY A 86 18.52 -3.20 6.21
CA GLY A 86 18.55 -1.74 6.17
C GLY A 86 17.20 -1.10 5.97
N ILE A 87 17.22 0.18 5.66
CA ILE A 87 16.04 1.01 5.44
C ILE A 87 16.07 1.53 4.01
N GLY A 88 14.95 1.36 3.29
CA GLY A 88 14.81 1.89 1.95
C GLY A 88 13.63 2.83 1.83
N TRP A 89 13.80 3.87 1.04
CA TRP A 89 12.75 4.83 0.71
C TRP A 89 12.37 4.71 -0.76
N TYR A 90 11.07 4.73 -1.00
CA TYR A 90 10.44 4.75 -2.32
C TYR A 90 9.62 6.02 -2.45
N ARG A 91 9.71 6.69 -3.60
CA ARG A 91 8.92 7.88 -3.88
C ARG A 91 8.33 7.79 -5.28
N LYS A 92 7.10 8.24 -5.43
CA LYS A 92 6.44 8.33 -6.73
C LYS A 92 5.59 9.58 -6.80
N THR A 93 5.76 10.31 -7.89
CA THR A 93 4.95 11.46 -8.23
C THR A 93 3.84 11.06 -9.20
N PHE A 94 2.63 11.56 -8.99
CA PHE A 94 1.49 11.33 -9.88
C PHE A 94 0.52 12.50 -9.86
N THR A 95 -0.31 12.61 -10.88
CA THR A 95 -1.39 13.59 -10.95
C THR A 95 -2.74 12.88 -10.78
N ALA A 96 -3.54 13.33 -9.82
CA ALA A 96 -4.93 12.91 -9.69
C ALA A 96 -5.80 13.77 -10.60
N ASP A 97 -6.58 13.15 -11.50
CA ASP A 97 -7.40 13.88 -12.45
C ASP A 97 -8.44 14.77 -11.72
N LYS A 98 -8.52 16.03 -12.12
CA LYS A 98 -9.51 16.97 -11.60
C LYS A 98 -10.95 16.49 -11.85
N ALA A 99 -11.18 15.75 -12.92
CA ALA A 99 -12.49 15.17 -13.23
C ALA A 99 -12.92 14.07 -12.25
N ASP A 100 -11.98 13.54 -11.47
CA ASP A 100 -12.25 12.53 -10.44
C ASP A 100 -12.47 13.15 -9.04
N GLU A 101 -12.48 14.46 -8.92
CA GLU A 101 -12.76 15.15 -7.65
C GLU A 101 -14.11 14.68 -7.06
N GLY A 102 -14.08 14.26 -5.80
CA GLY A 102 -15.23 13.66 -5.12
C GLY A 102 -15.29 12.14 -5.19
N LYS A 103 -14.46 11.48 -6.00
CA LYS A 103 -14.25 10.02 -5.93
C LYS A 103 -13.29 9.64 -4.80
N ARG A 104 -13.27 8.37 -4.46
CA ARG A 104 -12.31 7.82 -3.50
C ARG A 104 -11.05 7.36 -4.22
N TYR A 105 -9.90 7.80 -3.72
CA TYR A 105 -8.59 7.31 -4.13
C TYR A 105 -7.99 6.48 -3.02
N ARG A 106 -7.60 5.26 -3.34
CA ARG A 106 -6.98 4.31 -2.42
C ARG A 106 -5.70 3.77 -3.04
N ILE A 107 -4.68 3.59 -2.25
CA ILE A 107 -3.49 2.82 -2.62
C ILE A 107 -3.55 1.44 -1.98
N ASP A 108 -3.30 0.41 -2.77
CA ASP A 108 -3.22 -0.97 -2.31
C ASP A 108 -1.79 -1.47 -2.48
N PHE A 109 -1.26 -2.09 -1.43
CA PHE A 109 0.01 -2.81 -1.43
C PHE A 109 -0.28 -4.28 -1.21
N ASP A 110 0.15 -5.12 -2.15
CA ASP A 110 0.04 -6.57 -1.97
C ASP A 110 1.09 -7.11 -1.01
N GLY A 111 2.20 -6.42 -0.86
CA GLY A 111 3.20 -6.74 0.14
C GLY A 111 4.38 -5.78 0.18
N ALA A 112 4.82 -5.46 1.41
CA ALA A 112 6.06 -4.73 1.69
C ALA A 112 6.74 -5.30 2.93
N TYR A 113 8.00 -5.68 2.84
CA TYR A 113 8.73 -6.29 3.94
C TYR A 113 9.85 -5.35 4.42
N MET A 114 9.76 -4.83 5.66
CA MET A 114 8.69 -4.80 6.64
C MET A 114 8.62 -3.41 7.29
N ASN A 115 7.80 -3.23 8.37
CA ASN A 115 7.64 -1.95 9.06
C ASN A 115 7.46 -0.78 8.07
N SER A 116 6.60 -0.98 7.07
CA SER A 116 6.40 0.02 6.02
C SER A 116 5.53 1.16 6.51
N THR A 117 6.03 2.40 6.41
CA THR A 117 5.30 3.63 6.70
C THR A 117 5.01 4.36 5.40
N VAL A 118 3.76 4.72 5.17
CA VAL A 118 3.30 5.34 3.93
C VAL A 118 2.88 6.78 4.17
N TYR A 119 3.28 7.66 3.26
CA TYR A 119 2.98 9.09 3.30
C TYR A 119 2.37 9.54 1.97
N ILE A 120 1.39 10.42 2.01
CA ILE A 120 0.87 11.18 0.86
C ILE A 120 1.02 12.66 1.11
N ASN A 121 1.70 13.37 0.22
CA ASN A 121 1.94 14.82 0.33
C ASN A 121 2.49 15.25 1.70
N GLY A 122 3.33 14.40 2.34
CA GLY A 122 3.90 14.61 3.65
C GLY A 122 3.02 14.21 4.82
N HIS A 123 1.79 13.78 4.59
CA HIS A 123 0.90 13.25 5.63
C HIS A 123 1.12 11.75 5.82
N GLU A 124 1.45 11.33 7.02
CA GLU A 124 1.57 9.93 7.37
C GLU A 124 0.20 9.26 7.38
N LEU A 125 0.07 8.19 6.60
CA LEU A 125 -1.16 7.37 6.55
C LEU A 125 -1.14 6.25 7.57
N GLY A 126 0.04 5.80 7.96
CA GLY A 126 0.24 4.79 8.98
C GLY A 126 1.41 3.86 8.69
N THR A 127 1.72 3.02 9.68
CA THR A 127 2.78 2.02 9.60
C THR A 127 2.19 0.61 9.63
N ARG A 128 2.66 -0.24 8.72
CA ARG A 128 2.36 -1.66 8.69
C ARG A 128 3.59 -2.46 9.11
N PRO A 129 3.61 -3.01 10.35
CA PRO A 129 4.79 -3.75 10.85
C PRO A 129 4.98 -5.10 10.15
N TYR A 130 3.89 -5.83 9.90
CA TYR A 130 3.93 -7.20 9.40
C TYR A 130 4.05 -7.24 7.89
N GLY A 131 5.07 -7.96 7.41
CA GLY A 131 5.49 -7.94 6.00
C GLY A 131 4.77 -8.93 5.07
N TYR A 132 3.86 -9.81 5.57
CA TYR A 132 3.27 -10.89 4.78
C TYR A 132 1.79 -10.71 4.45
N ILE A 133 1.23 -9.53 4.63
CA ILE A 133 -0.18 -9.25 4.33
C ILE A 133 -0.31 -8.06 3.38
N SER A 134 -1.37 -8.09 2.60
CA SER A 134 -1.80 -6.92 1.82
C SER A 134 -2.42 -5.87 2.74
N PHE A 135 -2.27 -4.61 2.38
CA PHE A 135 -2.84 -3.49 3.12
C PHE A 135 -3.15 -2.33 2.19
N SER A 136 -4.00 -1.42 2.65
CA SER A 136 -4.40 -0.27 1.86
C SER A 136 -4.57 0.98 2.70
N TYR A 137 -4.47 2.13 2.05
CA TYR A 137 -4.73 3.43 2.67
C TYR A 137 -5.63 4.29 1.77
N ASP A 138 -6.53 5.04 2.40
CA ASP A 138 -7.35 6.05 1.74
C ASP A 138 -6.52 7.33 1.53
N LEU A 139 -6.30 7.70 0.28
CA LEU A 139 -5.55 8.89 -0.10
C LEU A 139 -6.44 10.12 -0.21
N THR A 140 -7.75 9.92 -0.36
CA THR A 140 -8.74 10.96 -0.71
C THR A 140 -8.63 12.24 0.11
N PRO A 141 -8.46 12.18 1.45
CA PRO A 141 -8.40 13.39 2.28
C PRO A 141 -7.21 14.31 1.97
N TYR A 142 -6.17 13.78 1.33
CA TYR A 142 -4.89 14.46 1.14
C TYR A 142 -4.53 14.69 -0.34
N ILE A 143 -5.40 14.25 -1.26
CA ILE A 143 -5.19 14.43 -2.71
C ILE A 143 -5.37 15.89 -3.11
N LYS A 144 -4.43 16.36 -3.90
CA LYS A 144 -4.51 17.63 -4.61
C LYS A 144 -5.03 17.34 -6.03
N TRP A 145 -6.26 17.67 -6.27
CA TRP A 145 -6.93 17.37 -7.54
C TRP A 145 -6.44 18.25 -8.68
N GLY A 146 -6.03 17.65 -9.79
CA GLY A 146 -5.46 18.36 -10.94
C GLY A 146 -4.03 18.84 -10.74
N GLU A 147 -3.41 18.50 -9.61
CA GLU A 147 -2.05 18.89 -9.26
C GLU A 147 -1.16 17.66 -9.03
N GLU A 148 0.13 17.92 -8.89
CA GLU A 148 1.10 16.89 -8.52
C GLU A 148 0.93 16.45 -7.07
N ASN A 149 0.91 15.14 -6.88
CA ASN A 149 0.90 14.47 -5.60
C ASN A 149 2.15 13.60 -5.47
N VAL A 150 2.66 13.47 -4.24
CA VAL A 150 3.83 12.66 -3.93
C VAL A 150 3.45 11.59 -2.94
N LEU A 151 3.61 10.34 -3.34
CA LEU A 151 3.55 9.18 -2.45
C LEU A 151 4.98 8.82 -2.04
N ALA A 152 5.21 8.67 -0.73
CA ALA A 152 6.47 8.20 -0.19
C ALA A 152 6.26 6.99 0.72
N VAL A 153 7.15 6.01 0.63
CA VAL A 153 7.10 4.77 1.42
C VAL A 153 8.47 4.51 2.02
N ARG A 154 8.53 4.45 3.35
CA ARG A 154 9.68 4.00 4.10
C ARG A 154 9.50 2.53 4.45
N VAL A 155 10.45 1.69 4.09
CA VAL A 155 10.46 0.27 4.45
C VAL A 155 11.67 0.01 5.33
N ASP A 156 11.44 -0.50 6.55
CA ASP A 156 12.48 -0.70 7.55
C ASP A 156 12.67 -2.18 7.86
N ASN A 157 13.76 -2.74 7.36
CA ASN A 157 14.22 -4.09 7.66
C ASN A 157 15.66 -4.06 8.20
N ALA A 158 15.96 -3.05 9.05
CA ALA A 158 17.30 -2.89 9.64
C ALA A 158 17.53 -3.84 10.82
N GLU A 159 16.51 -4.13 11.62
CA GLU A 159 16.63 -5.04 12.75
C GLU A 159 16.65 -6.50 12.28
N GLN A 160 17.84 -7.07 12.16
CA GLN A 160 18.11 -8.42 11.70
C GLN A 160 18.97 -9.19 12.72
N PRO A 161 18.87 -10.54 12.77
CA PRO A 161 17.94 -11.39 12.04
C PRO A 161 16.53 -11.34 12.64
N ASN A 162 15.50 -11.23 11.82
CA ASN A 162 14.10 -11.20 12.26
C ASN A 162 13.28 -12.40 11.77
N SER A 163 13.90 -13.32 11.05
CA SER A 163 13.32 -14.60 10.64
C SER A 163 14.39 -15.69 10.59
N ARG A 164 13.97 -16.94 10.36
CA ARG A 164 14.86 -18.11 10.22
C ARG A 164 15.28 -18.36 8.76
N TRP A 165 14.79 -17.57 7.84
CA TRP A 165 15.06 -17.67 6.42
C TRP A 165 15.05 -16.29 5.80
N TYR A 166 15.42 -16.21 4.52
CA TYR A 166 15.32 -14.99 3.74
C TYR A 166 13.86 -14.55 3.57
N SER A 167 13.57 -13.27 3.82
CA SER A 167 12.21 -12.73 3.78
C SER A 167 12.04 -11.57 2.80
N GLY A 168 13.12 -11.09 2.22
CA GLY A 168 13.11 -9.94 1.31
C GLY A 168 13.26 -8.60 2.01
N CYS A 169 13.43 -7.54 1.21
CA CYS A 169 13.53 -6.15 1.66
C CYS A 169 12.94 -5.23 0.60
N GLY A 170 11.80 -4.61 0.88
CA GLY A 170 11.21 -3.66 -0.06
C GLY A 170 9.74 -3.88 -0.35
N ILE A 171 9.27 -3.28 -1.42
CA ILE A 171 7.90 -3.46 -1.93
C ILE A 171 7.94 -4.59 -2.95
N TYR A 172 7.56 -5.77 -2.53
CA TYR A 172 7.74 -6.98 -3.33
C TYR A 172 6.47 -7.44 -4.06
N ARG A 173 5.32 -6.83 -3.77
CA ARG A 173 4.04 -7.04 -4.45
C ARG A 173 3.16 -5.82 -4.37
#